data_d5a7504e760b4519ddf714ab4675686d
#
_entry.id   d5a7504e760b4519ddf714ab4675686d
#
_cell.length_a   1.000
_cell.length_b   1.000
_cell.length_c   1.000
_cell.angle_alpha   90.00
_cell.angle_beta   90.00
_cell.angle_gamma   90.00
#
_symmetry.space_group_name_H-M   'P 1'
#
loop_
_entity.id
_entity.type
_entity.pdbx_description
1 polymer ?
#
loop_
_entity_poly.entity_id
_entity_poly.type
_entity_poly.pdbx_seq_one_letter_code
_entity_poly.pdbx_strand_id
1 'polypeptide(L)'
;LTQILLFPDPRPLVERLGRDFFRQLPERPGVYLMRDVNNTVLYVGKAKNLRKRLCSYRVANPDRMPRRHLRLLRAVERIELQECADETAALARESELLRALKPKFNRAGTWPSKPRFLVWRCTGTALELTVTETPTSEDRQLGPMGSGANYLRVVLARLLWFGVRPERGFAGMPAGWAHGQLENPTVIHNCADDTLSAVVEGLFAGQIEPFCHWVRAKMPDHLHPFEKAAVEADLESIAEFLPL
;
A
#
# COMPACT_ATOMS: atom_id res chain seq x y z
N LEU A 1 26.83 21.47 -10.34
CA LEU A 1 27.01 21.74 -11.78
C LEU A 1 25.71 21.38 -12.48
N THR A 2 24.86 22.35 -12.81
CA THR A 2 23.64 22.19 -13.58
C THR A 2 24.06 21.96 -15.03
N GLN A 3 23.87 20.74 -15.52
CA GLN A 3 24.11 20.39 -16.92
C GLN A 3 23.08 21.15 -17.77
N ILE A 4 23.58 22.13 -18.56
CA ILE A 4 22.76 22.82 -19.56
C ILE A 4 22.44 21.82 -20.65
N LEU A 5 21.18 21.36 -20.70
CA LEU A 5 20.70 20.52 -21.79
C LEU A 5 20.71 21.34 -23.08
N LEU A 6 21.55 20.97 -24.04
CA LEU A 6 21.65 21.58 -25.38
C LEU A 6 20.38 21.36 -26.23
N PHE A 7 19.50 20.43 -25.81
CA PHE A 7 18.26 20.11 -26.51
C PHE A 7 17.08 20.26 -25.54
N PRO A 8 15.93 20.77 -26.02
CA PRO A 8 14.74 20.86 -25.20
C PRO A 8 14.26 19.45 -24.81
N ASP A 9 13.64 19.36 -23.63
CA ASP A 9 13.04 18.12 -23.15
C ASP A 9 12.11 17.51 -24.21
N PRO A 10 12.18 16.21 -24.48
CA PRO A 10 11.36 15.56 -25.50
C PRO A 10 9.87 15.65 -25.17
N ARG A 11 9.05 15.93 -26.19
CA ARG A 11 7.59 16.09 -26.07
C ARG A 11 6.82 15.08 -26.93
N PRO A 12 7.03 13.78 -26.72
CA PRO A 12 6.53 12.74 -27.62
C PRO A 12 5.01 12.76 -27.82
N LEU A 13 4.24 13.09 -26.79
CA LEU A 13 2.78 13.18 -26.91
C LEU A 13 2.34 14.44 -27.69
N VAL A 14 3.06 15.56 -27.55
CA VAL A 14 2.74 16.78 -28.29
C VAL A 14 3.07 16.62 -29.77
N GLU A 15 4.14 15.90 -30.07
CA GLU A 15 4.55 15.59 -31.46
C GLU A 15 3.53 14.70 -32.17
N ARG A 16 2.94 13.71 -31.47
CA ARG A 16 1.96 12.79 -32.05
C ARG A 16 0.54 13.30 -32.05
N LEU A 17 0.08 13.84 -30.93
CA LEU A 17 -1.34 14.24 -30.77
C LEU A 17 -1.60 15.67 -31.23
N GLY A 18 -0.55 16.46 -31.43
CA GLY A 18 -0.67 17.87 -31.77
C GLY A 18 -0.98 18.77 -30.57
N ARG A 19 -0.72 20.09 -30.74
CA ARG A 19 -0.97 21.09 -29.69
C ARG A 19 -2.47 21.31 -29.44
N ASP A 20 -3.27 21.15 -30.46
CA ASP A 20 -4.72 21.40 -30.40
C ASP A 20 -5.44 20.36 -29.55
N PHE A 21 -5.00 19.10 -29.57
CA PHE A 21 -5.47 18.09 -28.64
C PHE A 21 -5.42 18.60 -27.19
N PHE A 22 -4.30 19.14 -26.75
CA PHE A 22 -4.15 19.62 -25.38
C PHE A 22 -4.94 20.90 -25.06
N ARG A 23 -5.29 21.70 -26.06
CA ARG A 23 -6.14 22.89 -25.90
C ARG A 23 -7.62 22.53 -25.70
N GLN A 24 -8.04 21.45 -26.33
CA GLN A 24 -9.45 20.98 -26.32
C GLN A 24 -9.77 20.06 -25.13
N LEU A 25 -8.79 19.72 -24.30
CA LEU A 25 -9.02 18.85 -23.14
C LEU A 25 -10.02 19.46 -22.16
N PRO A 26 -11.00 18.67 -21.67
CA PRO A 26 -11.99 19.13 -20.70
C PRO A 26 -11.36 19.37 -19.33
N GLU A 27 -11.86 20.37 -18.62
CA GLU A 27 -11.47 20.67 -17.24
C GLU A 27 -12.40 19.99 -16.23
N ARG A 28 -12.76 18.76 -16.50
CA ARG A 28 -13.69 17.95 -15.71
C ARG A 28 -13.03 16.70 -15.14
N PRO A 29 -13.62 16.09 -14.11
CA PRO A 29 -13.24 14.76 -13.64
C PRO A 29 -13.45 13.73 -14.73
N GLY A 30 -12.62 12.69 -14.75
CA GLY A 30 -12.80 11.61 -15.69
C GLY A 30 -11.64 10.61 -15.72
N VAL A 31 -11.77 9.67 -16.66
CA VAL A 31 -10.79 8.62 -16.93
C VAL A 31 -10.21 8.82 -18.33
N TYR A 32 -8.93 8.51 -18.49
CA TYR A 32 -8.27 8.52 -19.79
C TYR A 32 -7.59 7.19 -20.06
N LEU A 33 -7.71 6.72 -21.32
CA LEU A 33 -7.11 5.49 -21.79
C LEU A 33 -6.03 5.84 -22.83
N MET A 34 -4.80 5.43 -22.56
CA MET A 34 -3.70 5.59 -23.49
C MET A 34 -3.54 4.32 -24.32
N ARG A 35 -3.58 4.45 -25.64
CA ARG A 35 -3.56 3.33 -26.60
C ARG A 35 -2.32 3.38 -27.49
N ASP A 36 -1.85 2.22 -27.93
CA ASP A 36 -0.79 2.09 -28.94
C ASP A 36 -1.35 2.13 -30.39
N VAL A 37 -0.46 1.95 -31.36
CA VAL A 37 -0.77 1.88 -32.78
C VAL A 37 -1.76 0.77 -33.14
N ASN A 38 -1.78 -0.31 -32.37
CA ASN A 38 -2.69 -1.46 -32.55
C ASN A 38 -4.02 -1.26 -31.79
N ASN A 39 -4.27 -0.08 -31.26
CA ASN A 39 -5.44 0.24 -30.46
C ASN A 39 -5.51 -0.51 -29.11
N THR A 40 -4.41 -1.14 -28.68
CA THR A 40 -4.31 -1.80 -27.37
C THR A 40 -4.21 -0.77 -26.26
N VAL A 41 -4.99 -0.96 -25.18
CA VAL A 41 -4.92 -0.07 -24.01
C VAL A 41 -3.63 -0.36 -23.24
N LEU A 42 -2.74 0.61 -23.24
CA LEU A 42 -1.46 0.55 -22.52
C LEU A 42 -1.56 1.01 -21.07
N TYR A 43 -2.42 1.99 -20.81
CA TYR A 43 -2.58 2.61 -19.51
C TYR A 43 -3.97 3.19 -19.34
N VAL A 44 -4.53 3.06 -18.15
CA VAL A 44 -5.77 3.74 -17.69
C VAL A 44 -5.42 4.60 -16.50
N GLY A 45 -5.94 5.82 -16.45
CA GLY A 45 -5.73 6.71 -15.31
C GLY A 45 -6.92 7.62 -15.09
N LYS A 46 -7.15 7.99 -13.82
CA LYS A 46 -8.17 8.98 -13.44
C LYS A 46 -7.59 10.36 -13.21
N ALA A 47 -8.42 11.36 -13.27
CA ALA A 47 -8.08 12.74 -12.92
C ALA A 47 -9.30 13.49 -12.36
N LYS A 48 -9.06 14.37 -11.37
CA LYS A 48 -10.02 15.40 -10.95
C LYS A 48 -10.24 16.47 -12.04
N ASN A 49 -9.21 16.69 -12.85
CA ASN A 49 -9.21 17.60 -14.00
C ASN A 49 -8.35 16.96 -15.10
N LEU A 50 -8.99 16.49 -16.15
CA LEU A 50 -8.35 15.79 -17.27
C LEU A 50 -7.31 16.67 -17.97
N ARG A 51 -7.61 17.95 -18.19
CA ARG A 51 -6.66 18.90 -18.79
C ARG A 51 -5.40 19.05 -17.97
N LYS A 52 -5.53 19.35 -16.67
CA LYS A 52 -4.37 19.47 -15.76
C LYS A 52 -3.50 18.22 -15.78
N ARG A 53 -4.14 17.06 -15.68
CA ARG A 53 -3.44 15.77 -15.63
C ARG A 53 -2.72 15.46 -16.92
N LEU A 54 -3.37 15.57 -18.05
CA LEU A 54 -2.76 15.22 -19.34
C LEU A 54 -1.71 16.26 -19.79
N CYS A 55 -1.90 17.53 -19.46
CA CYS A 55 -0.88 18.55 -19.67
C CYS A 55 0.42 18.27 -18.91
N SER A 56 0.38 17.58 -17.77
CA SER A 56 1.59 17.17 -17.04
C SER A 56 2.45 16.13 -17.79
N TYR A 57 1.89 15.45 -18.78
CA TYR A 57 2.61 14.51 -19.64
C TYR A 57 3.17 15.13 -20.93
N ARG A 58 2.99 16.45 -21.14
CA ARG A 58 3.49 17.13 -22.36
C ARG A 58 5.01 17.11 -22.48
N VAL A 59 5.70 17.03 -21.35
CA VAL A 59 7.15 16.99 -21.28
C VAL A 59 7.57 15.67 -20.65
N ALA A 60 8.37 14.89 -21.38
CA ALA A 60 8.91 13.62 -20.93
C ALA A 60 10.31 13.86 -20.29
N ASN A 61 10.33 14.43 -19.08
CA ASN A 61 11.58 14.73 -18.38
C ASN A 61 12.09 13.50 -17.62
N PRO A 62 13.28 12.94 -17.99
CA PRO A 62 13.84 11.76 -17.34
C PRO A 62 14.15 11.93 -15.85
N ASP A 63 14.47 13.18 -15.40
CA ASP A 63 14.81 13.47 -14.02
C ASP A 63 13.56 13.53 -13.11
N ARG A 64 12.39 13.72 -13.70
CA ARG A 64 11.11 13.87 -12.99
C ARG A 64 10.14 12.72 -13.20
N MET A 65 10.39 11.87 -14.19
CA MET A 65 9.48 10.76 -14.52
C MET A 65 10.16 9.40 -14.39
N PRO A 66 9.51 8.40 -13.77
CA PRO A 66 10.00 7.03 -13.74
C PRO A 66 10.20 6.48 -15.17
N ARG A 67 11.22 5.66 -15.38
CA ARG A 67 11.53 5.02 -16.68
C ARG A 67 10.33 4.32 -17.32
N ARG A 68 9.41 3.80 -16.51
CA ARG A 68 8.18 3.16 -16.99
C ARG A 68 7.23 4.16 -17.65
N HIS A 69 7.05 5.36 -17.08
CA HIS A 69 6.23 6.43 -17.67
C HIS A 69 6.86 6.94 -18.95
N LEU A 70 8.19 7.10 -19.01
CA LEU A 70 8.86 7.50 -20.25
C LEU A 70 8.63 6.48 -21.38
N ARG A 71 8.68 5.17 -21.06
CA ARG A 71 8.35 4.11 -22.04
C ARG A 71 6.89 4.15 -22.48
N LEU A 72 5.97 4.39 -21.55
CA LEU A 72 4.55 4.58 -21.87
C LEU A 72 4.37 5.74 -22.86
N LEU A 73 4.89 6.94 -22.54
CA LEU A 73 4.73 8.13 -23.38
C LEU A 73 5.30 7.95 -24.80
N ARG A 74 6.34 7.11 -24.95
CA ARG A 74 6.90 6.75 -26.27
C ARG A 74 6.02 5.80 -27.05
N ALA A 75 5.20 4.98 -26.38
CA ALA A 75 4.36 3.95 -27.01
C ALA A 75 2.94 4.41 -27.29
N VAL A 76 2.50 5.53 -26.69
CA VAL A 76 1.12 6.05 -26.84
C VAL A 76 0.95 6.70 -28.18
N GLU A 77 -0.06 6.26 -28.95
CA GLU A 77 -0.49 6.86 -30.23
C GLU A 77 -1.81 7.62 -30.10
N ARG A 78 -2.67 7.21 -29.20
CA ARG A 78 -3.99 7.84 -29.01
C ARG A 78 -4.36 7.88 -27.53
N ILE A 79 -5.10 8.94 -27.16
CA ILE A 79 -5.72 9.06 -25.83
C ILE A 79 -7.23 9.20 -26.02
N GLU A 80 -7.97 8.31 -25.37
CA GLU A 80 -9.41 8.33 -25.26
C GLU A 80 -9.80 8.92 -23.90
N LEU A 81 -10.83 9.77 -23.87
CA LEU A 81 -11.30 10.44 -22.67
C LEU A 81 -12.72 9.99 -22.35
N GLN A 82 -13.01 9.77 -21.09
CA GLN A 82 -14.34 9.50 -20.56
C GLN A 82 -14.58 10.46 -19.39
N GLU A 83 -15.38 11.50 -19.63
CA GLU A 83 -15.78 12.44 -18.58
C GLU A 83 -16.69 11.75 -17.57
N CYS A 84 -16.55 12.10 -16.30
CA CYS A 84 -17.34 11.59 -15.18
C CYS A 84 -18.02 12.76 -14.45
N ALA A 85 -19.09 12.46 -13.74
CA ALA A 85 -19.83 13.46 -12.99
C ALA A 85 -18.97 14.09 -11.88
N ASP A 86 -18.19 13.26 -11.20
CA ASP A 86 -17.33 13.65 -10.08
C ASP A 86 -16.09 12.73 -9.95
N GLU A 87 -15.29 12.97 -8.92
CA GLU A 87 -14.08 12.18 -8.64
C GLU A 87 -14.41 10.74 -8.21
N THR A 88 -15.49 10.53 -7.51
CA THR A 88 -15.93 9.21 -7.03
C THR A 88 -16.34 8.34 -8.22
N ALA A 89 -17.10 8.89 -9.17
CA ALA A 89 -17.47 8.23 -10.42
C ALA A 89 -16.22 7.91 -11.27
N ALA A 90 -15.25 8.83 -11.34
CA ALA A 90 -13.99 8.60 -12.04
C ALA A 90 -13.17 7.48 -11.39
N LEU A 91 -13.14 7.38 -10.05
CA LEU A 91 -12.47 6.30 -9.32
C LEU A 91 -13.13 4.94 -9.58
N ALA A 92 -14.45 4.88 -9.52
CA ALA A 92 -15.21 3.66 -9.80
C ALA A 92 -14.96 3.17 -11.25
N ARG A 93 -15.01 4.11 -12.21
CA ARG A 93 -14.78 3.81 -13.62
C ARG A 93 -13.35 3.37 -13.91
N GLU A 94 -12.33 4.01 -13.31
CA GLU A 94 -10.94 3.57 -13.42
C GLU A 94 -10.79 2.14 -12.90
N SER A 95 -11.35 1.83 -11.72
CA SER A 95 -11.28 0.51 -11.11
C SER A 95 -11.92 -0.58 -11.97
N GLU A 96 -13.05 -0.29 -12.60
CA GLU A 96 -13.72 -1.17 -13.56
C GLU A 96 -12.82 -1.46 -14.77
N LEU A 97 -12.31 -0.40 -15.41
CA LEU A 97 -11.46 -0.50 -16.59
C LEU A 97 -10.13 -1.21 -16.32
N LEU A 98 -9.52 -0.96 -15.17
CA LEU A 98 -8.28 -1.63 -14.76
C LEU A 98 -8.47 -3.15 -14.61
N ARG A 99 -9.59 -3.56 -14.03
CA ARG A 99 -9.93 -4.99 -13.86
C ARG A 99 -10.24 -5.67 -15.20
N ALA A 100 -11.00 -4.98 -16.06
CA ALA A 100 -11.41 -5.52 -17.35
C ALA A 100 -10.24 -5.61 -18.35
N LEU A 101 -9.41 -4.56 -18.44
CA LEU A 101 -8.42 -4.39 -19.50
C LEU A 101 -7.00 -4.81 -19.09
N LYS A 102 -6.69 -4.83 -17.79
CA LYS A 102 -5.37 -5.19 -17.23
C LYS A 102 -4.20 -4.55 -17.98
N PRO A 103 -4.15 -3.21 -18.11
CA PRO A 103 -3.19 -2.56 -19.00
C PRO A 103 -1.76 -2.77 -18.56
N LYS A 104 -0.85 -2.98 -19.51
CA LYS A 104 0.57 -3.32 -19.29
C LYS A 104 1.32 -2.32 -18.40
N PHE A 105 0.97 -1.04 -18.47
CA PHE A 105 1.65 0.02 -17.73
C PHE A 105 0.96 0.40 -16.41
N ASN A 106 -0.15 -0.20 -16.04
CA ASN A 106 -0.70 -0.10 -14.69
C ASN A 106 -0.09 -1.19 -13.78
N ARG A 107 0.17 -0.85 -12.54
CA ARG A 107 0.62 -1.81 -11.51
C ARG A 107 -0.46 -2.11 -10.49
N ALA A 108 -1.13 -1.06 -10.01
CA ALA A 108 -2.23 -1.16 -9.06
C ALA A 108 -3.57 -1.30 -9.80
N GLY A 109 -4.52 -1.97 -9.20
CA GLY A 109 -5.91 -2.05 -9.69
C GLY A 109 -6.16 -2.99 -10.88
N THR A 110 -5.12 -3.56 -11.51
CA THR A 110 -5.25 -4.44 -12.69
C THR A 110 -5.65 -5.88 -12.35
N TRP A 111 -5.39 -6.27 -11.11
CA TRP A 111 -5.81 -7.54 -10.56
C TRP A 111 -6.67 -7.26 -9.33
N PRO A 112 -7.75 -7.99 -9.08
CA PRO A 112 -8.31 -7.98 -7.75
C PRO A 112 -7.14 -8.31 -6.81
N SER A 113 -6.89 -7.44 -5.84
CA SER A 113 -5.98 -7.81 -4.76
C SER A 113 -6.54 -9.11 -4.20
N LYS A 114 -5.74 -10.18 -4.25
CA LYS A 114 -6.17 -11.43 -3.64
C LYS A 114 -6.57 -11.13 -2.20
N PRO A 115 -7.72 -11.59 -1.75
CA PRO A 115 -8.11 -11.40 -0.36
C PRO A 115 -7.01 -11.99 0.50
N ARG A 116 -6.50 -11.22 1.45
CA ARG A 116 -5.53 -11.70 2.43
C ARG A 116 -6.13 -11.52 3.81
N PHE A 117 -5.94 -12.53 4.60
CA PHE A 117 -6.41 -12.59 5.97
C PHE A 117 -5.21 -12.71 6.89
N LEU A 118 -5.24 -11.99 8.00
CA LEU A 118 -4.33 -12.22 9.10
C LEU A 118 -5.01 -13.25 10.03
N VAL A 119 -4.40 -14.40 10.16
CA VAL A 119 -4.82 -15.49 11.06
C VAL A 119 -3.89 -15.53 12.25
N TRP A 120 -4.42 -15.77 13.44
CA TRP A 120 -3.61 -15.98 14.64
C TRP A 120 -4.04 -17.23 15.37
N ARG A 121 -3.06 -17.89 16.00
CA ARG A 121 -3.25 -19.08 16.81
C ARG A 121 -2.37 -19.01 18.06
N CYS A 122 -2.96 -19.30 19.21
CA CYS A 122 -2.21 -19.52 20.43
C CYS A 122 -1.99 -21.02 20.59
N THR A 123 -0.75 -21.47 20.62
CA THR A 123 -0.36 -22.87 20.78
C THR A 123 0.49 -23.00 22.03
N GLY A 124 -0.15 -23.31 23.20
CA GLY A 124 0.57 -23.49 24.46
C GLY A 124 1.42 -22.27 24.83
N THR A 125 2.70 -22.28 24.49
CA THR A 125 3.67 -21.21 24.83
C THR A 125 4.01 -20.30 23.64
N ALA A 126 3.34 -20.41 22.51
CA ALA A 126 3.63 -19.63 21.31
C ALA A 126 2.38 -18.98 20.71
N LEU A 127 2.55 -17.76 20.19
CA LEU A 127 1.58 -17.08 19.34
C LEU A 127 2.10 -17.09 17.90
N GLU A 128 1.26 -17.59 17.00
CA GLU A 128 1.53 -17.64 15.58
C GLU A 128 0.68 -16.62 14.83
N LEU A 129 1.31 -15.83 13.96
CA LEU A 129 0.66 -14.89 13.05
C LEU A 129 0.91 -15.32 11.61
N THR A 130 -0.16 -15.62 10.87
CA THR A 130 -0.07 -16.11 9.49
C THR A 130 -0.87 -15.20 8.55
N VAL A 131 -0.30 -14.81 7.41
CA VAL A 131 -1.05 -14.19 6.32
C VAL A 131 -1.35 -15.24 5.27
N THR A 132 -2.65 -15.47 5.00
CA THR A 132 -3.14 -16.45 4.03
C THR A 132 -4.20 -15.85 3.10
N GLU A 133 -4.38 -16.47 1.93
CA GLU A 133 -5.45 -16.14 0.98
C GLU A 133 -6.69 -17.01 1.20
N THR A 134 -6.53 -18.12 1.89
CA THR A 134 -7.55 -19.16 2.12
C THR A 134 -7.58 -19.58 3.59
N PRO A 135 -8.14 -18.74 4.49
CA PRO A 135 -8.32 -19.16 5.89
C PRO A 135 -9.36 -20.26 5.99
N THR A 136 -9.26 -21.09 7.01
CA THR A 136 -10.28 -22.11 7.32
C THR A 136 -11.38 -21.51 8.18
N SER A 137 -12.54 -22.19 8.27
CA SER A 137 -13.66 -21.74 9.11
C SER A 137 -13.37 -21.78 10.62
N GLU A 138 -12.34 -22.52 11.04
CA GLU A 138 -11.91 -22.64 12.43
C GLU A 138 -10.86 -21.59 12.80
N ASP A 139 -10.30 -20.88 11.82
CA ASP A 139 -9.27 -19.89 12.05
C ASP A 139 -9.85 -18.61 12.67
N ARG A 140 -9.21 -18.12 13.71
CA ARG A 140 -9.39 -16.75 14.18
C ARG A 140 -8.71 -15.82 13.18
N GLN A 141 -9.49 -14.97 12.54
CA GLN A 141 -9.02 -14.22 11.36
C GLN A 141 -9.53 -12.81 11.32
N LEU A 142 -8.72 -11.93 10.73
CA LEU A 142 -9.06 -10.57 10.38
C LEU A 142 -8.89 -10.36 8.86
N GLY A 143 -9.87 -9.77 8.21
CA GLY A 143 -9.84 -9.50 6.77
C GLY A 143 -11.18 -9.77 6.09
N PRO A 144 -11.22 -9.70 4.75
CA PRO A 144 -10.09 -9.54 3.82
C PRO A 144 -9.52 -8.11 3.77
N MET A 145 -8.19 -7.95 3.77
CA MET A 145 -7.53 -6.64 3.82
C MET A 145 -6.40 -6.44 2.80
N GLY A 146 -6.30 -7.23 1.76
CA GLY A 146 -5.31 -7.06 0.69
C GLY A 146 -3.86 -7.02 1.20
N SER A 147 -3.07 -6.02 0.74
CA SER A 147 -1.67 -5.86 1.17
C SER A 147 -1.51 -5.43 2.63
N GLY A 148 -2.52 -4.83 3.23
CA GLY A 148 -2.53 -4.40 4.63
C GLY A 148 -2.32 -5.54 5.61
N ALA A 149 -2.73 -6.77 5.28
CA ALA A 149 -2.53 -7.94 6.13
C ALA A 149 -1.05 -8.19 6.48
N ASN A 150 -0.13 -8.07 5.51
CA ASN A 150 1.30 -8.22 5.77
C ASN A 150 1.86 -7.08 6.62
N TYR A 151 1.42 -5.85 6.37
CA TYR A 151 1.85 -4.70 7.17
C TYR A 151 1.41 -4.87 8.63
N LEU A 152 0.14 -5.17 8.86
CA LEU A 152 -0.40 -5.39 10.19
C LEU A 152 0.32 -6.55 10.91
N ARG A 153 0.64 -7.64 10.22
CA ARG A 153 1.44 -8.75 10.78
C ARG A 153 2.80 -8.28 11.27
N VAL A 154 3.50 -7.44 10.50
CA VAL A 154 4.82 -6.90 10.86
C VAL A 154 4.71 -6.02 12.11
N VAL A 155 3.76 -5.10 12.12
CA VAL A 155 3.52 -4.19 13.25
C VAL A 155 3.19 -4.98 14.51
N LEU A 156 2.25 -5.91 14.43
CA LEU A 156 1.87 -6.77 15.57
C LEU A 156 3.04 -7.61 16.08
N ALA A 157 3.82 -8.21 15.19
CA ALA A 157 4.96 -9.03 15.59
C ALA A 157 5.98 -8.20 16.39
N ARG A 158 6.28 -6.96 16.00
CA ARG A 158 7.17 -6.08 16.75
C ARG A 158 6.61 -5.69 18.10
N LEU A 159 5.34 -5.28 18.16
CA LEU A 159 4.70 -4.90 19.41
C LEU A 159 4.59 -6.06 20.40
N LEU A 160 4.25 -7.24 19.91
CA LEU A 160 4.20 -8.47 20.72
C LEU A 160 5.59 -8.87 21.20
N TRP A 161 6.64 -8.70 20.37
CA TRP A 161 8.01 -8.89 20.79
C TRP A 161 8.36 -8.01 21.99
N PHE A 162 8.07 -6.70 21.91
CA PHE A 162 8.30 -5.77 23.01
C PHE A 162 7.49 -6.12 24.26
N GLY A 163 6.23 -6.51 24.09
CA GLY A 163 5.40 -6.89 25.22
C GLY A 163 5.85 -8.17 25.92
N VAL A 164 6.42 -9.15 25.18
CA VAL A 164 6.86 -10.44 25.73
C VAL A 164 8.34 -10.41 26.19
N ARG A 165 9.17 -9.57 25.57
CA ARG A 165 10.62 -9.48 25.84
C ARG A 165 11.10 -8.03 25.91
N PRO A 166 10.55 -7.24 26.83
CA PRO A 166 10.84 -5.80 26.89
C PRO A 166 12.32 -5.51 27.18
N GLU A 167 13.00 -6.43 27.89
CA GLU A 167 14.40 -6.30 28.24
C GLU A 167 15.38 -6.42 27.07
N ARG A 168 14.92 -6.94 25.92
CA ARG A 168 15.78 -7.17 24.74
C ARG A 168 15.76 -6.04 23.73
N GLY A 169 14.75 -5.17 23.76
CA GLY A 169 14.60 -4.05 22.83
C GLY A 169 14.67 -4.45 21.35
N PHE A 170 14.97 -3.51 20.48
CA PHE A 170 15.17 -3.77 19.04
C PHE A 170 16.41 -4.61 18.74
N ALA A 171 17.48 -4.43 19.53
CA ALA A 171 18.72 -5.15 19.31
C ALA A 171 18.56 -6.67 19.50
N GLY A 172 17.60 -7.08 20.31
CA GLY A 172 17.32 -8.49 20.56
C GLY A 172 16.27 -9.11 19.61
N MET A 173 15.68 -8.33 18.71
CA MET A 173 14.72 -8.85 17.72
C MET A 173 15.38 -9.85 16.77
N PRO A 174 14.64 -10.86 16.28
CA PRO A 174 15.12 -11.70 15.20
C PRO A 174 15.55 -10.88 13.99
N ALA A 175 16.59 -11.37 13.27
CA ALA A 175 17.16 -10.68 12.14
C ALA A 175 16.07 -10.33 11.10
N GLY A 176 16.07 -9.08 10.64
CA GLY A 176 15.13 -8.57 9.63
C GLY A 176 13.79 -8.07 10.15
N TRP A 177 13.36 -8.39 11.38
CA TRP A 177 12.05 -7.97 11.91
C TRP A 177 11.91 -6.45 11.99
N ALA A 178 12.94 -5.75 12.40
CA ALA A 178 12.95 -4.28 12.43
C ALA A 178 12.72 -3.66 11.04
N HIS A 179 13.06 -4.37 9.98
CA HIS A 179 12.89 -3.95 8.58
C HIS A 179 11.69 -4.62 7.88
N GLY A 180 10.82 -5.29 8.63
CA GLY A 180 9.63 -5.95 8.10
C GLY A 180 9.88 -7.26 7.35
N GLN A 181 11.06 -7.84 7.48
CA GLN A 181 11.41 -9.14 6.90
C GLN A 181 11.09 -10.25 7.91
N LEU A 182 9.84 -10.74 7.88
CA LEU A 182 9.36 -11.78 8.76
C LEU A 182 9.01 -13.03 7.95
N GLU A 183 9.27 -14.19 8.53
CA GLU A 183 8.78 -15.46 8.01
C GLU A 183 7.24 -15.54 8.11
N ASN A 184 6.63 -16.33 7.26
CA ASN A 184 5.18 -16.58 7.27
C ASN A 184 4.95 -18.12 7.35
N PRO A 185 4.52 -18.65 8.46
CA PRO A 185 4.07 -17.97 9.69
C PRO A 185 5.18 -17.27 10.49
N THR A 186 4.78 -16.21 11.23
CA THR A 186 5.63 -15.54 12.22
C THR A 186 5.30 -16.07 13.59
N VAL A 187 6.28 -16.65 14.29
CA VAL A 187 6.08 -17.30 15.59
C VAL A 187 6.75 -16.50 16.70
N ILE A 188 5.98 -16.16 17.73
CA ILE A 188 6.45 -15.49 18.94
C ILE A 188 6.38 -16.51 20.06
N HIS A 189 7.55 -16.94 20.56
CA HIS A 189 7.67 -17.90 21.65
C HIS A 189 7.59 -17.24 23.03
N ASN A 190 7.42 -18.05 24.07
CA ASN A 190 7.31 -17.64 25.48
C ASN A 190 6.08 -16.75 25.76
N CYS A 191 4.98 -17.05 25.12
CA CYS A 191 3.69 -16.39 25.30
C CYS A 191 2.80 -17.09 26.35
N ALA A 192 3.39 -17.72 27.35
CA ALA A 192 2.68 -18.48 28.41
C ALA A 192 1.93 -17.57 29.41
N ASP A 193 1.46 -16.41 28.98
CA ASP A 193 0.71 -15.45 29.79
C ASP A 193 -0.75 -15.46 29.33
N ASP A 194 -1.67 -15.91 30.18
CA ASP A 194 -3.12 -15.88 29.88
C ASP A 194 -3.60 -14.47 29.57
N THR A 195 -2.96 -13.45 30.14
CA THR A 195 -3.23 -12.03 29.87
C THR A 195 -2.94 -11.68 28.42
N LEU A 196 -1.85 -12.20 27.83
CA LEU A 196 -1.49 -11.94 26.44
C LEU A 196 -2.56 -12.49 25.49
N SER A 197 -3.03 -13.71 25.73
CA SER A 197 -4.07 -14.33 24.90
C SER A 197 -5.35 -13.50 24.92
N ALA A 198 -5.79 -13.06 26.11
CA ALA A 198 -6.99 -12.24 26.27
C ALA A 198 -6.85 -10.86 25.59
N VAL A 199 -5.67 -10.23 25.73
CA VAL A 199 -5.40 -8.91 25.12
C VAL A 199 -5.34 -9.00 23.59
N VAL A 200 -4.75 -10.04 23.03
CA VAL A 200 -4.71 -10.28 21.58
C VAL A 200 -6.10 -10.60 21.04
N GLU A 201 -6.89 -11.40 21.74
CA GLU A 201 -8.27 -11.66 21.36
C GLU A 201 -9.13 -10.39 21.39
N GLY A 202 -8.98 -9.59 22.44
CA GLY A 202 -9.64 -8.30 22.55
C GLY A 202 -9.28 -7.37 21.41
N LEU A 203 -8.00 -7.28 21.05
CA LEU A 203 -7.53 -6.49 19.91
C LEU A 203 -8.26 -6.86 18.61
N PHE A 204 -8.35 -8.14 18.31
CA PHE A 204 -9.02 -8.62 17.10
C PHE A 204 -10.56 -8.54 17.18
N ALA A 205 -11.10 -8.35 18.37
CA ALA A 205 -12.50 -8.01 18.59
C ALA A 205 -12.78 -6.48 18.55
N GLY A 206 -11.76 -5.66 18.18
CA GLY A 206 -11.88 -4.19 18.09
C GLY A 206 -11.52 -3.45 19.38
N GLN A 207 -11.09 -4.14 20.43
CA GLN A 207 -10.67 -3.52 21.70
C GLN A 207 -9.18 -3.13 21.64
N ILE A 208 -8.86 -2.02 20.99
CA ILE A 208 -7.49 -1.58 20.72
C ILE A 208 -6.80 -1.06 22.00
N GLU A 209 -7.51 -0.27 22.82
CA GLU A 209 -6.94 0.37 24.00
C GLU A 209 -6.31 -0.58 25.03
N PRO A 210 -6.93 -1.73 25.40
CA PRO A 210 -6.31 -2.69 26.32
C PRO A 210 -4.98 -3.23 25.80
N PHE A 211 -4.86 -3.47 24.48
CA PHE A 211 -3.62 -3.89 23.86
C PHE A 211 -2.55 -2.79 23.91
N CYS A 212 -2.91 -1.56 23.55
CA CYS A 212 -1.99 -0.42 23.63
C CYS A 212 -1.49 -0.19 25.04
N HIS A 213 -2.40 -0.27 26.03
CA HIS A 213 -2.03 -0.15 27.42
C HIS A 213 -1.08 -1.28 27.87
N TRP A 214 -1.36 -2.52 27.48
CA TRP A 214 -0.52 -3.67 27.78
C TRP A 214 0.91 -3.51 27.23
N VAL A 215 1.06 -3.08 25.98
CA VAL A 215 2.36 -2.82 25.36
C VAL A 215 3.11 -1.72 26.13
N ARG A 216 2.44 -0.58 26.39
CA ARG A 216 3.05 0.56 27.10
C ARG A 216 3.48 0.19 28.53
N ALA A 217 2.68 -0.58 29.24
CA ALA A 217 3.00 -1.04 30.60
C ALA A 217 4.22 -1.97 30.68
N LYS A 218 4.59 -2.61 29.55
CA LYS A 218 5.77 -3.48 29.45
C LYS A 218 7.02 -2.73 28.98
N MET A 219 6.91 -1.50 28.48
CA MET A 219 8.09 -0.75 28.04
C MET A 219 8.99 -0.35 29.23
N PRO A 220 10.29 -0.70 29.20
CA PRO A 220 11.21 -0.29 30.24
C PRO A 220 11.46 1.23 30.25
N ASP A 221 11.63 1.83 31.42
CA ASP A 221 11.93 3.25 31.54
C ASP A 221 13.22 3.67 30.82
N HIS A 222 14.21 2.77 30.80
CA HIS A 222 15.51 3.01 30.17
C HIS A 222 15.54 2.75 28.65
N LEU A 223 14.39 2.44 28.02
CA LEU A 223 14.32 2.23 26.57
C LEU A 223 14.79 3.48 25.82
N HIS A 224 15.61 3.30 24.78
CA HIS A 224 16.13 4.41 24.01
C HIS A 224 14.98 5.24 23.37
N PRO A 225 15.08 6.60 23.34
CA PRO A 225 14.00 7.45 22.80
C PRO A 225 13.57 7.07 21.38
N PHE A 226 14.49 6.64 20.52
CA PHE A 226 14.18 6.15 19.18
C PHE A 226 13.30 4.90 19.20
N GLU A 227 13.57 3.96 20.10
CA GLU A 227 12.78 2.73 20.23
C GLU A 227 11.37 3.04 20.77
N LYS A 228 11.27 3.94 21.77
CA LYS A 228 9.97 4.42 22.26
C LYS A 228 9.14 5.03 21.14
N ALA A 229 9.74 5.92 20.34
CA ALA A 229 9.07 6.54 19.21
C ALA A 229 8.61 5.52 18.15
N ALA A 230 9.41 4.49 17.88
CA ALA A 230 9.06 3.43 16.94
C ALA A 230 7.91 2.55 17.45
N VAL A 231 7.86 2.23 18.73
CA VAL A 231 6.75 1.49 19.36
C VAL A 231 5.47 2.31 19.31
N GLU A 232 5.53 3.62 19.64
CA GLU A 232 4.34 4.50 19.56
C GLU A 232 3.82 4.63 18.12
N ALA A 233 4.71 4.77 17.12
CA ALA A 233 4.31 4.78 15.71
C ALA A 233 3.65 3.48 15.27
N ASP A 234 4.13 2.33 15.76
CA ASP A 234 3.49 1.04 15.52
C ASP A 234 2.11 0.93 16.21
N LEU A 235 1.95 1.47 17.41
CA LEU A 235 0.65 1.53 18.11
C LEU A 235 -0.35 2.43 17.38
N GLU A 236 0.07 3.60 16.89
CA GLU A 236 -0.75 4.49 16.07
C GLU A 236 -1.21 3.77 14.77
N SER A 237 -0.29 3.04 14.13
CA SER A 237 -0.59 2.28 12.91
C SER A 237 -1.67 1.22 13.13
N ILE A 238 -1.72 0.56 14.29
CA ILE A 238 -2.78 -0.42 14.60
C ILE A 238 -4.15 0.25 14.61
N ALA A 239 -4.27 1.44 15.20
CA ALA A 239 -5.54 2.17 15.28
C ALA A 239 -6.07 2.56 13.88
N GLU A 240 -5.19 2.78 12.90
CA GLU A 240 -5.59 3.07 11.52
C GLU A 240 -6.08 1.83 10.76
N PHE A 241 -5.56 0.65 11.07
CA PHE A 241 -5.86 -0.60 10.35
C PHE A 241 -7.01 -1.41 10.93
N LEU A 242 -7.28 -1.27 12.20
CA LEU A 242 -8.40 -1.94 12.87
C LEU A 242 -9.54 -0.93 13.04
N PRO A 243 -10.57 -0.95 12.19
CA PRO A 243 -11.70 -0.03 12.33
C PRO A 243 -12.43 -0.31 13.65
N LEU A 244 -12.76 0.79 14.35
CA LEU A 244 -13.66 0.81 15.49
C LEU A 244 -15.05 0.30 15.11
#